data_0409cf6825c111bdff861cca404a1ba1
#
_entry.id   0409cf6825c111bdff861cca404a1ba1
#
_cell.length_a   1.000
_cell.length_b   1.000
_cell.length_c   1.000
_cell.angle_alpha   90.00
_cell.angle_beta   90.00
_cell.angle_gamma   90.00
#
_symmetry.space_group_name_H-M   'P 1'
#
loop_
_entity.id
_entity.type
_entity.pdbx_description
1 polymer ?
#
loop_
_entity_poly.entity_id
_entity_poly.type
_entity_poly.pdbx_seq_one_letter_code
_entity_poly.pdbx_strand_id
1 'polypeptide(L)'
;MRPMPTPPSVTSEARRAIRRDDATRIAAAVFLTLAAWIAGLSPAPADQLFSAPAETLPPLSLSPDDFYGGPGEVQNLPPPRPQGPVLLDGACAPDSCCPDGCGPHGGYPDCFDDLWAPRPWSWHLLPNNLIYTSYLAGPKESRIGSSWYQDTAPDPFEPSINNGWLWDTTLGGRASILRYGSDPVLHPQGFEVQIEGAAFVRLDPADDRDLRSADYRFGVPLVYGIGRWQTKLAYYHNSAHLGDEAMLKNPTFPRVNYVRDCFVWGNSYYLLDWLRLYGEVGYAFFNAGGSEPWEFQAGTELIQARPTGSRGAPFLAINGMSRQELDWGGNVCVQTGWAWRGQRSEKLFRIGFEYLYGSDPQYEFVFYNQNRAGIGMWYDF
;
A
#
# COMPACT_ATOMS: atom_id res chain seq x y z
N MET A 1 29.15 -23.93 -12.00
CA MET A 1 27.90 -23.79 -12.77
C MET A 1 27.03 -24.99 -12.47
N ARG A 2 25.96 -24.80 -11.72
CA ARG A 2 24.92 -25.84 -11.55
C ARG A 2 23.89 -25.63 -12.65
N PRO A 3 23.35 -26.70 -13.27
CA PRO A 3 22.32 -26.58 -14.28
C PRO A 3 21.02 -26.05 -13.64
N MET A 4 20.34 -25.15 -14.35
CA MET A 4 19.01 -24.63 -13.96
C MET A 4 17.98 -25.77 -13.86
N PRO A 5 17.05 -25.70 -12.92
CA PRO A 5 15.92 -26.65 -12.87
C PRO A 5 15.02 -26.47 -14.08
N THR A 6 14.68 -27.59 -14.74
CA THR A 6 13.72 -27.62 -15.83
C THR A 6 12.31 -27.27 -15.31
N PRO A 7 11.51 -26.48 -16.03
CA PRO A 7 10.16 -26.14 -15.60
C PRO A 7 9.27 -27.40 -15.54
N PRO A 8 8.32 -27.47 -14.58
CA PRO A 8 7.44 -28.61 -14.40
C PRO A 8 6.47 -28.80 -15.57
N SER A 9 6.25 -30.05 -15.97
CA SER A 9 5.44 -30.43 -17.12
C SER A 9 3.94 -30.12 -16.93
N VAL A 10 3.28 -29.76 -18.02
CA VAL A 10 1.87 -29.30 -18.15
C VAL A 10 0.80 -30.25 -17.56
N THR A 11 1.13 -31.52 -17.22
CA THR A 11 0.17 -32.51 -16.72
C THR A 11 -0.30 -32.31 -15.27
N SER A 12 0.31 -31.40 -14.50
CA SER A 12 -0.11 -31.09 -13.13
C SER A 12 -1.22 -30.02 -13.05
N GLU A 13 -1.44 -29.26 -14.11
CA GLU A 13 -2.36 -28.10 -14.11
C GLU A 13 -3.84 -28.49 -14.07
N ALA A 14 -4.24 -29.56 -14.76
CA ALA A 14 -5.65 -29.98 -14.78
C ALA A 14 -6.18 -30.44 -13.40
N ARG A 15 -5.34 -31.03 -12.55
CA ARG A 15 -5.73 -31.43 -11.19
C ARG A 15 -5.76 -30.28 -10.19
N ARG A 16 -5.08 -29.15 -10.49
CA ARG A 16 -5.08 -27.95 -9.64
C ARG A 16 -6.26 -27.02 -9.91
N ALA A 17 -6.82 -27.03 -11.12
CA ALA A 17 -7.93 -26.16 -11.50
C ALA A 17 -9.24 -26.46 -10.71
N ILE A 18 -9.52 -27.73 -10.41
CA ILE A 18 -10.74 -28.13 -9.68
C ILE A 18 -10.70 -27.75 -8.19
N ARG A 19 -9.51 -27.63 -7.59
CA ARG A 19 -9.36 -27.16 -6.20
C ARG A 19 -9.33 -25.63 -6.07
N ARG A 20 -9.26 -24.91 -7.19
CA ARG A 20 -9.18 -23.45 -7.24
C ARG A 20 -10.43 -22.76 -6.70
N ASP A 21 -11.62 -23.21 -7.14
CA ASP A 21 -12.88 -22.55 -6.78
C ASP A 21 -13.23 -22.71 -5.30
N ASP A 22 -12.89 -23.84 -4.67
CA ASP A 22 -13.25 -24.10 -3.29
C ASP A 22 -12.41 -23.29 -2.30
N ALA A 23 -11.10 -23.13 -2.54
CA ALA A 23 -10.22 -22.36 -1.64
C ALA A 23 -10.55 -20.87 -1.64
N THR A 24 -10.86 -20.30 -2.81
CA THR A 24 -11.25 -18.88 -2.94
C THR A 24 -12.61 -18.64 -2.26
N ARG A 25 -13.56 -19.56 -2.41
CA ARG A 25 -14.87 -19.49 -1.74
C ARG A 25 -14.76 -19.63 -0.23
N ILE A 26 -13.91 -20.53 0.26
CA ILE A 26 -13.66 -20.73 1.69
C ILE A 26 -12.98 -19.48 2.28
N ALA A 27 -11.98 -18.90 1.61
CA ALA A 27 -11.31 -17.71 2.06
C ALA A 27 -12.26 -16.50 2.14
N ALA A 28 -13.10 -16.31 1.11
CA ALA A 28 -14.12 -15.26 1.11
C ALA A 28 -15.17 -15.47 2.21
N ALA A 29 -15.61 -16.70 2.44
CA ALA A 29 -16.57 -17.03 3.51
C ALA A 29 -15.98 -16.80 4.90
N VAL A 30 -14.72 -17.20 5.14
CA VAL A 30 -14.01 -16.97 6.41
C VAL A 30 -13.82 -15.48 6.66
N PHE A 31 -13.53 -14.71 5.61
CA PHE A 31 -13.34 -13.27 5.72
C PHE A 31 -14.63 -12.54 6.05
N LEU A 32 -15.74 -12.91 5.38
CA LEU A 32 -17.07 -12.34 5.65
C LEU A 32 -17.59 -12.73 7.05
N THR A 33 -17.35 -13.96 7.50
CA THR A 33 -17.72 -14.39 8.85
C THR A 33 -16.89 -13.69 9.93
N LEU A 34 -15.59 -13.46 9.70
CA LEU A 34 -14.73 -12.73 10.63
C LEU A 34 -15.14 -11.25 10.72
N ALA A 35 -15.43 -10.62 9.59
CA ALA A 35 -15.92 -9.25 9.53
C ALA A 35 -17.29 -9.10 10.23
N ALA A 36 -18.20 -10.05 10.04
CA ALA A 36 -19.50 -10.07 10.70
C ALA A 36 -19.39 -10.27 12.23
N TRP A 37 -18.44 -11.09 12.66
CA TRP A 37 -18.17 -11.32 14.08
C TRP A 37 -17.61 -10.07 14.76
N ILE A 38 -16.67 -9.37 14.10
CA ILE A 38 -16.10 -8.10 14.59
C ILE A 38 -17.16 -6.99 14.66
N ALA A 39 -18.13 -6.98 13.72
CA ALA A 39 -19.21 -6.02 13.69
C ALA A 39 -20.36 -6.35 14.67
N GLY A 40 -20.29 -7.45 15.42
CA GLY A 40 -21.35 -7.88 16.34
C GLY A 40 -22.62 -8.35 15.63
N LEU A 41 -22.55 -8.64 14.33
CA LEU A 41 -23.66 -9.16 13.53
C LEU A 41 -23.60 -10.69 13.56
N SER A 42 -24.71 -11.35 13.89
CA SER A 42 -24.81 -12.81 13.78
C SER A 42 -24.66 -13.22 12.32
N PRO A 43 -23.77 -14.15 11.98
CA PRO A 43 -23.63 -14.61 10.60
C PRO A 43 -24.93 -15.28 10.14
N ALA A 44 -25.46 -14.85 9.01
CA ALA A 44 -26.53 -15.58 8.34
C ALA A 44 -25.98 -16.93 7.83
N PRO A 45 -26.78 -18.00 7.85
CA PRO A 45 -26.33 -19.28 7.32
C PRO A 45 -25.97 -19.16 5.84
N ALA A 46 -24.84 -19.78 5.46
CA ALA A 46 -24.21 -19.66 4.16
C ALA A 46 -25.11 -20.02 2.96
N ASP A 47 -26.15 -20.78 3.19
CA ASP A 47 -27.08 -21.28 2.16
C ASP A 47 -28.01 -20.17 1.62
N GLN A 48 -28.14 -19.05 2.29
CA GLN A 48 -29.00 -17.94 1.84
C GLN A 48 -28.27 -16.89 0.98
N LEU A 49 -26.92 -16.91 0.93
CA LEU A 49 -26.12 -15.94 0.18
C LEU A 49 -26.01 -16.24 -1.33
N PHE A 50 -26.42 -17.43 -1.79
CA PHE A 50 -26.20 -17.88 -3.16
C PHE A 50 -27.48 -18.29 -3.91
N SER A 51 -28.67 -18.01 -3.41
CA SER A 51 -29.95 -18.40 -4.00
C SER A 51 -30.78 -17.30 -4.64
N ALA A 52 -30.22 -16.13 -4.92
CA ALA A 52 -30.91 -15.10 -5.68
C ALA A 52 -30.82 -15.41 -7.19
N PRO A 53 -31.97 -15.51 -7.92
CA PRO A 53 -31.93 -15.62 -9.37
C PRO A 53 -31.35 -14.33 -9.97
N ALA A 54 -30.56 -14.49 -11.04
CA ALA A 54 -30.01 -13.37 -11.79
C ALA A 54 -31.17 -12.60 -12.46
N GLU A 55 -31.64 -11.54 -11.83
CA GLU A 55 -32.48 -10.57 -12.50
C GLU A 55 -31.62 -9.80 -13.49
N THR A 56 -31.95 -9.91 -14.77
CA THR A 56 -31.38 -9.11 -15.83
C THR A 56 -31.80 -7.67 -15.64
N LEU A 57 -30.86 -6.83 -15.24
CA LEU A 57 -31.08 -5.39 -15.23
C LEU A 57 -31.37 -4.90 -16.65
N PRO A 58 -32.39 -4.04 -16.86
CA PRO A 58 -32.64 -3.45 -18.18
C PRO A 58 -31.43 -2.58 -18.60
N PRO A 59 -31.13 -2.48 -19.90
CA PRO A 59 -30.04 -1.66 -20.38
C PRO A 59 -30.31 -0.18 -20.03
N LEU A 60 -29.37 0.47 -19.37
CA LEU A 60 -29.35 1.91 -19.14
C LEU A 60 -29.13 2.62 -20.49
N SER A 61 -30.19 3.12 -21.08
CA SER A 61 -30.09 4.04 -22.22
C SER A 61 -29.92 5.46 -21.68
N LEU A 62 -28.69 5.94 -21.61
CA LEU A 62 -28.39 7.36 -21.36
C LEU A 62 -28.52 8.11 -22.70
N SER A 63 -29.46 9.08 -22.76
CA SER A 63 -29.57 10.01 -23.87
C SER A 63 -28.47 11.09 -23.76
N PRO A 64 -27.87 11.54 -24.89
CA PRO A 64 -26.92 12.64 -24.87
C PRO A 64 -27.45 13.95 -24.26
N ASP A 65 -28.78 14.11 -24.17
CA ASP A 65 -29.44 15.32 -23.67
C ASP A 65 -29.46 15.40 -22.14
N ASP A 66 -29.10 14.35 -21.42
CA ASP A 66 -29.06 14.34 -19.96
C ASP A 66 -27.83 15.07 -19.37
N PHE A 67 -26.91 15.52 -20.21
CA PHE A 67 -25.68 16.22 -19.81
C PHE A 67 -25.72 17.74 -19.92
N TYR A 68 -26.73 18.32 -20.56
CA TYR A 68 -26.88 19.76 -20.66
C TYR A 68 -28.15 20.22 -19.92
N GLY A 69 -27.98 20.51 -18.63
CA GLY A 69 -29.00 21.23 -17.86
C GLY A 69 -29.25 22.60 -18.50
N GLY A 70 -30.46 22.85 -18.97
CA GLY A 70 -30.91 24.15 -19.41
C GLY A 70 -30.76 25.24 -18.34
N PRO A 71 -30.84 26.52 -18.64
CA PRO A 71 -30.63 27.62 -17.72
C PRO A 71 -31.69 27.59 -16.63
N GLY A 72 -31.37 26.97 -15.52
CA GLY A 72 -32.19 26.96 -14.31
C GLY A 72 -32.12 28.33 -13.66
N GLU A 73 -33.29 28.82 -13.31
CA GLU A 73 -33.56 30.04 -12.56
C GLU A 73 -32.63 30.17 -11.34
N VAL A 74 -31.85 31.26 -11.31
CA VAL A 74 -31.01 31.60 -10.16
C VAL A 74 -31.90 31.95 -8.99
N GLN A 75 -32.14 31.00 -8.11
CA GLN A 75 -32.77 31.28 -6.81
C GLN A 75 -31.87 32.23 -6.02
N ASN A 76 -32.41 33.40 -5.65
CA ASN A 76 -31.75 34.36 -4.78
C ASN A 76 -31.50 33.71 -3.41
N LEU A 77 -30.33 33.16 -3.21
CA LEU A 77 -29.84 32.79 -1.90
C LEU A 77 -29.68 34.09 -1.07
N PRO A 78 -30.11 34.12 0.20
CA PRO A 78 -29.85 35.25 1.05
C PRO A 78 -28.35 35.52 1.13
N PRO A 79 -27.90 36.77 1.18
CA PRO A 79 -26.48 37.10 1.27
C PRO A 79 -25.86 36.36 2.48
N PRO A 80 -24.63 35.83 2.32
CA PRO A 80 -23.94 35.19 3.44
C PRO A 80 -23.87 36.21 4.59
N ARG A 81 -24.24 35.77 5.80
CA ARG A 81 -24.07 36.59 7.00
C ARG A 81 -22.61 37.05 7.06
N PRO A 82 -22.32 38.31 7.38
CA PRO A 82 -20.98 38.78 7.58
C PRO A 82 -20.33 37.85 8.62
N GLN A 83 -19.34 37.07 8.17
CA GLN A 83 -18.46 36.39 9.09
C GLN A 83 -17.72 37.50 9.82
N GLY A 84 -17.84 37.55 11.13
CA GLY A 84 -17.02 38.43 11.96
C GLY A 84 -15.56 38.25 11.61
N PRO A 85 -14.71 39.20 11.93
CA PRO A 85 -13.30 39.17 11.59
C PRO A 85 -12.73 37.82 12.00
N VAL A 86 -12.23 37.07 11.01
CA VAL A 86 -11.44 35.87 11.27
C VAL A 86 -10.21 36.38 12.00
N LEU A 87 -10.18 36.22 13.30
CA LEU A 87 -8.98 36.42 14.09
C LEU A 87 -7.94 35.43 13.60
N LEU A 88 -7.05 35.90 12.74
CA LEU A 88 -5.86 35.16 12.28
C LEU A 88 -4.82 35.02 13.40
N ASP A 89 -5.04 35.64 14.52
CA ASP A 89 -4.24 35.46 15.73
C ASP A 89 -4.81 34.31 16.54
N GLY A 90 -4.11 33.16 16.48
CA GLY A 90 -4.42 31.97 17.29
C GLY A 90 -4.16 32.20 18.79
N ALA A 91 -4.85 33.19 19.38
CA ALA A 91 -4.95 33.30 20.81
C ALA A 91 -5.95 32.25 21.28
N CYS A 92 -5.46 31.18 21.90
CA CYS A 92 -6.29 30.28 22.68
C CYS A 92 -7.08 31.08 23.71
N ALA A 93 -8.37 30.81 23.83
CA ALA A 93 -9.15 31.37 24.95
C ALA A 93 -8.49 30.91 26.26
N PRO A 94 -8.38 31.80 27.28
CA PRO A 94 -7.65 31.50 28.52
C PRO A 94 -8.10 30.25 29.27
N ASP A 95 -9.32 29.80 29.01
CA ASP A 95 -9.94 28.68 29.72
C ASP A 95 -9.86 27.32 28.96
N SER A 96 -9.22 27.28 27.80
CA SER A 96 -9.11 26.05 26.97
C SER A 96 -7.69 25.56 26.75
N CYS A 97 -6.69 26.22 27.35
CA CYS A 97 -5.29 25.83 27.26
C CYS A 97 -4.89 24.89 28.39
N CYS A 98 -4.04 23.91 28.10
CA CYS A 98 -3.41 23.10 29.12
C CYS A 98 -2.75 23.96 30.20
N PRO A 99 -2.75 23.54 31.49
CA PRO A 99 -2.26 24.32 32.61
C PRO A 99 -0.82 24.80 32.51
N ASP A 100 -0.02 24.28 31.58
CA ASP A 100 1.43 24.52 31.48
C ASP A 100 1.87 25.45 30.32
N GLY A 101 0.95 26.19 29.71
CA GLY A 101 1.25 27.29 28.77
C GLY A 101 1.50 26.86 27.32
N CYS A 102 0.98 27.66 26.39
CA CYS A 102 1.30 27.55 24.97
C CYS A 102 2.75 27.97 24.71
N GLY A 103 3.52 27.11 24.03
CA GLY A 103 4.88 27.44 23.61
C GLY A 103 4.92 28.58 22.56
N PRO A 104 6.05 29.31 22.43
CA PRO A 104 6.17 30.55 21.65
C PRO A 104 6.14 30.39 20.12
N HIS A 105 5.85 29.25 19.57
CA HIS A 105 5.80 28.98 18.14
C HIS A 105 4.39 28.57 17.73
N GLY A 106 3.65 29.49 17.16
CA GLY A 106 2.25 29.38 16.70
C GLY A 106 1.98 28.26 15.70
N GLY A 107 1.99 27.05 16.17
CA GLY A 107 1.57 25.85 15.46
C GLY A 107 0.91 24.95 16.46
N TYR A 108 -0.27 24.48 16.21
CA TYR A 108 -1.13 23.59 16.97
C TYR A 108 -0.86 23.60 18.49
N PRO A 109 -1.85 23.79 19.34
CA PRO A 109 -1.63 23.70 20.77
C PRO A 109 -0.97 22.35 21.07
N ASP A 110 0.25 22.38 21.60
CA ASP A 110 1.00 21.21 22.06
C ASP A 110 0.32 20.53 23.26
N CYS A 111 -1.02 20.47 23.24
CA CYS A 111 -1.81 19.76 24.24
C CYS A 111 -1.60 18.25 24.23
N PHE A 112 -0.75 17.74 23.33
CA PHE A 112 -0.44 16.32 23.21
C PHE A 112 1.07 16.12 23.15
N ASP A 113 1.73 16.28 24.27
CA ASP A 113 3.16 15.94 24.40
C ASP A 113 3.43 14.46 24.17
N ASP A 114 2.45 13.58 24.44
CA ASP A 114 2.55 12.15 24.22
C ASP A 114 1.71 11.70 23.01
N LEU A 115 2.38 11.36 21.90
CA LEU A 115 1.76 10.81 20.68
C LEU A 115 1.02 9.50 20.94
N TRP A 116 1.35 8.80 22.02
CA TRP A 116 0.90 7.45 22.36
C TRP A 116 -0.12 7.42 23.50
N ALA A 117 -0.48 8.59 24.04
CA ALA A 117 -1.44 8.70 25.14
C ALA A 117 -2.76 7.98 24.80
N PRO A 118 -3.37 7.25 25.74
CA PRO A 118 -4.67 6.66 25.57
C PRO A 118 -5.74 7.73 25.30
N ARG A 119 -6.63 7.49 24.34
CA ARG A 119 -7.70 8.39 23.96
C ARG A 119 -9.04 7.65 23.93
N PRO A 120 -10.19 8.32 24.08
CA PRO A 120 -11.50 7.71 23.95
C PRO A 120 -11.67 7.08 22.56
N TRP A 121 -12.34 5.91 22.51
CA TRP A 121 -12.64 5.22 21.26
C TRP A 121 -14.09 5.46 20.85
N SER A 122 -14.27 5.70 19.56
CA SER A 122 -15.57 5.82 18.93
C SER A 122 -15.55 5.24 17.51
N TRP A 123 -16.70 5.14 16.87
CA TRP A 123 -16.80 4.70 15.49
C TRP A 123 -16.51 5.84 14.53
N HIS A 124 -15.64 5.59 13.55
CA HIS A 124 -15.28 6.53 12.49
C HIS A 124 -15.43 5.85 11.14
N LEU A 125 -16.24 6.43 10.26
CA LEU A 125 -16.36 6.01 8.86
C LEU A 125 -15.42 6.84 8.01
N LEU A 126 -14.61 6.18 7.16
CA LEU A 126 -13.62 6.80 6.28
C LEU A 126 -12.70 7.79 7.03
N PRO A 127 -12.10 7.39 8.18
CA PRO A 127 -11.24 8.30 8.93
C PRO A 127 -9.99 8.67 8.15
N ASN A 128 -9.48 9.88 8.37
CA ASN A 128 -8.13 10.24 7.95
C ASN A 128 -7.10 9.49 8.79
N ASN A 129 -5.85 9.44 8.29
CA ASN A 129 -4.73 8.75 8.91
C ASN A 129 -4.97 7.25 9.10
N LEU A 130 -3.92 6.49 9.11
CA LEU A 130 -3.97 5.03 9.20
C LEU A 130 -3.34 4.57 10.50
N ILE A 131 -3.93 3.54 11.14
CA ILE A 131 -3.28 2.88 12.26
C ILE A 131 -2.00 2.19 11.77
N TYR A 132 -2.08 1.44 10.68
CA TYR A 132 -0.92 0.74 10.11
C TYR A 132 -0.57 1.32 8.73
N THR A 133 0.55 2.00 8.63
CA THR A 133 1.02 2.65 7.39
C THR A 133 1.92 1.73 6.57
N SER A 134 2.07 2.04 5.27
CA SER A 134 3.00 1.36 4.35
C SER A 134 4.45 1.43 4.85
N TYR A 135 5.27 0.45 4.48
CA TYR A 135 6.71 0.44 4.76
C TYR A 135 7.44 1.31 3.76
N LEU A 136 8.17 2.34 4.26
CA LEU A 136 8.74 3.39 3.40
C LEU A 136 9.66 2.85 2.30
N ALA A 137 10.55 1.91 2.63
CA ALA A 137 11.45 1.28 1.67
C ALA A 137 10.93 -0.05 1.09
N GLY A 138 9.67 -0.43 1.37
CA GLY A 138 9.06 -1.62 0.78
C GLY A 138 8.77 -1.41 -0.72
N PRO A 139 9.38 -2.20 -1.62
CA PRO A 139 9.21 -1.99 -3.08
C PRO A 139 7.79 -2.25 -3.59
N LYS A 140 7.02 -3.07 -2.86
CA LYS A 140 5.63 -3.44 -3.24
C LYS A 140 4.57 -2.83 -2.32
N GLU A 141 4.85 -1.66 -1.74
CA GLU A 141 3.88 -0.94 -0.92
C GLU A 141 2.96 -0.05 -1.78
N SER A 142 1.67 -0.07 -1.45
CA SER A 142 0.65 0.73 -2.15
C SER A 142 0.80 2.22 -1.83
N ARG A 143 1.26 3.00 -2.82
CA ARG A 143 1.52 4.44 -2.75
C ARG A 143 1.44 5.07 -4.13
N ILE A 144 1.63 6.38 -4.24
CA ILE A 144 2.01 7.03 -5.49
C ILE A 144 3.52 7.23 -5.43
N GLY A 145 4.26 6.71 -6.41
CA GLY A 145 5.72 6.82 -6.41
C GLY A 145 6.31 6.67 -7.79
N SER A 146 7.53 7.18 -7.93
CA SER A 146 8.30 7.09 -9.18
C SER A 146 9.78 7.06 -8.83
N SER A 147 10.51 6.09 -9.38
CA SER A 147 11.95 5.92 -9.18
C SER A 147 12.65 5.75 -10.53
N TRP A 148 13.67 6.58 -10.77
CA TRP A 148 14.58 6.52 -11.90
C TRP A 148 15.92 6.01 -11.41
N TYR A 149 16.40 4.92 -11.98
CA TYR A 149 17.60 4.26 -11.49
C TYR A 149 18.39 3.62 -12.61
N GLN A 150 19.67 3.45 -12.37
CA GLN A 150 20.55 2.62 -13.18
C GLN A 150 20.71 1.26 -12.53
N ASP A 151 20.47 0.20 -13.28
CA ASP A 151 20.69 -1.18 -12.88
C ASP A 151 21.89 -1.76 -13.61
N THR A 152 22.86 -2.26 -12.84
CA THR A 152 24.09 -2.86 -13.34
C THR A 152 24.03 -4.38 -13.46
N ALA A 153 22.90 -4.99 -13.06
CA ALA A 153 22.67 -6.42 -13.26
C ALA A 153 22.42 -6.74 -14.74
N PRO A 154 22.66 -7.99 -15.17
CA PRO A 154 22.35 -8.43 -16.53
C PRO A 154 20.87 -8.24 -16.88
N ASP A 155 20.60 -7.81 -18.11
CA ASP A 155 19.25 -7.68 -18.62
C ASP A 155 18.57 -9.06 -18.74
N PRO A 156 17.36 -9.26 -18.23
CA PRO A 156 16.63 -10.53 -18.35
C PRO A 156 16.38 -10.98 -19.79
N PHE A 157 16.21 -10.06 -20.72
CA PHE A 157 15.96 -10.34 -22.14
C PHE A 157 17.26 -10.58 -22.92
N GLU A 158 18.33 -9.86 -22.58
CA GLU A 158 19.63 -9.95 -23.22
C GLU A 158 20.76 -9.99 -22.17
N PRO A 159 21.06 -11.16 -21.57
CA PRO A 159 22.03 -11.26 -20.46
C PRO A 159 23.48 -10.87 -20.78
N SER A 160 23.78 -10.56 -22.05
CA SER A 160 25.09 -10.04 -22.47
C SER A 160 25.31 -8.57 -22.17
N ILE A 161 24.27 -7.83 -21.87
CA ILE A 161 24.30 -6.42 -21.49
C ILE A 161 23.68 -6.20 -20.10
N ASN A 162 23.89 -5.03 -19.52
CA ASN A 162 23.24 -4.65 -18.28
C ASN A 162 21.87 -4.03 -18.58
N ASN A 163 20.95 -4.11 -17.58
CA ASN A 163 19.62 -3.48 -17.65
C ASN A 163 19.67 -1.99 -18.02
N GLY A 164 20.72 -1.26 -17.59
CA GLY A 164 20.85 0.16 -17.87
C GLY A 164 19.90 1.03 -17.04
N TRP A 165 19.40 2.10 -17.66
CA TRP A 165 18.43 2.99 -17.02
C TRP A 165 17.03 2.44 -17.14
N LEU A 166 16.34 2.33 -15.98
CA LEU A 166 14.95 1.92 -15.89
C LEU A 166 14.14 2.93 -15.07
N TRP A 167 12.84 2.89 -15.27
CA TRP A 167 11.88 3.75 -14.59
C TRP A 167 10.74 2.92 -14.00
N ASP A 168 10.71 2.79 -12.68
CA ASP A 168 9.62 2.14 -11.97
C ASP A 168 8.62 3.20 -11.45
N THR A 169 7.33 2.98 -11.68
CA THR A 169 6.24 3.83 -11.21
C THR A 169 5.24 2.99 -10.42
N THR A 170 4.83 3.48 -9.27
CA THR A 170 3.76 2.90 -8.46
C THR A 170 2.56 3.84 -8.49
N LEU A 171 1.41 3.33 -8.92
CA LEU A 171 0.14 4.05 -8.96
C LEU A 171 -0.84 3.33 -8.05
N GLY A 172 -1.00 3.83 -6.83
CA GLY A 172 -1.85 3.17 -5.84
C GLY A 172 -2.04 4.00 -4.58
N GLY A 173 -2.67 3.38 -3.60
CA GLY A 173 -2.91 4.01 -2.33
C GLY A 173 -3.52 3.05 -1.31
N ARG A 174 -3.69 3.57 -0.11
CA ARG A 174 -4.30 2.89 1.02
C ARG A 174 -5.26 3.83 1.72
N ALA A 175 -6.42 3.32 2.14
CA ALA A 175 -7.43 4.07 2.85
C ALA A 175 -8.03 3.27 3.99
N SER A 176 -8.42 3.96 5.07
CA SER A 176 -9.25 3.40 6.12
C SER A 176 -10.72 3.45 5.71
N ILE A 177 -11.44 2.34 5.90
CA ILE A 177 -12.87 2.25 5.63
C ILE A 177 -13.66 2.45 6.91
N LEU A 178 -13.26 1.79 7.99
CA LEU A 178 -13.97 1.83 9.28
C LEU A 178 -12.95 1.67 10.40
N ARG A 179 -13.10 2.50 11.44
CA ARG A 179 -12.32 2.41 12.66
C ARG A 179 -13.23 2.42 13.88
N TYR A 180 -12.94 1.54 14.82
CA TYR A 180 -13.38 1.69 16.21
C TYR A 180 -12.15 1.99 17.05
N GLY A 181 -11.94 3.26 17.37
CA GLY A 181 -10.70 3.72 17.97
C GLY A 181 -10.69 5.20 18.27
N SER A 182 -9.49 5.75 18.44
CA SER A 182 -9.30 7.18 18.69
C SER A 182 -9.63 8.02 17.46
N ASP A 183 -9.89 9.30 17.71
CA ASP A 183 -10.00 10.32 16.65
C ASP A 183 -8.78 10.27 15.70
N PRO A 184 -8.96 10.70 14.42
CA PRO A 184 -7.88 10.75 13.47
C PRO A 184 -6.82 11.79 13.88
N VAL A 185 -5.76 11.29 14.47
CA VAL A 185 -4.57 12.01 14.92
C VAL A 185 -3.34 11.23 14.48
N LEU A 186 -2.15 11.80 14.66
CA LEU A 186 -0.91 11.04 14.53
C LEU A 186 -0.98 9.78 15.39
N HIS A 187 -0.64 8.64 14.79
CA HIS A 187 -0.68 7.33 15.46
C HIS A 187 -2.02 7.01 16.13
N PRO A 188 -3.11 6.94 15.35
CA PRO A 188 -4.42 6.56 15.89
C PRO A 188 -4.36 5.14 16.47
N GLN A 189 -5.24 4.89 17.47
CA GLN A 189 -5.32 3.61 18.19
C GLN A 189 -6.70 3.00 18.00
N GLY A 190 -6.78 1.69 18.05
CA GLY A 190 -8.05 0.95 17.94
C GLY A 190 -7.98 -0.19 16.93
N PHE A 191 -9.15 -0.62 16.49
CA PHE A 191 -9.34 -1.58 15.39
C PHE A 191 -9.70 -0.82 14.11
N GLU A 192 -9.13 -1.24 12.97
CA GLU A 192 -9.39 -0.58 11.70
C GLU A 192 -9.43 -1.57 10.54
N VAL A 193 -10.37 -1.36 9.63
CA VAL A 193 -10.44 -2.03 8.34
C VAL A 193 -9.89 -1.08 7.29
N GLN A 194 -8.85 -1.52 6.58
CA GLN A 194 -8.25 -0.77 5.49
C GLN A 194 -8.53 -1.46 4.15
N ILE A 195 -8.39 -0.70 3.07
CA ILE A 195 -8.33 -1.19 1.70
C ILE A 195 -7.09 -0.60 1.03
N GLU A 196 -6.42 -1.39 0.22
CA GLU A 196 -5.28 -0.90 -0.56
C GLU A 196 -5.26 -1.51 -1.95
N GLY A 197 -4.65 -0.79 -2.88
CA GLY A 197 -4.39 -1.29 -4.21
C GLY A 197 -3.30 -0.50 -4.89
N ALA A 198 -2.55 -1.17 -5.78
CA ALA A 198 -1.53 -0.53 -6.60
C ALA A 198 -1.24 -1.30 -7.89
N ALA A 199 -0.86 -0.55 -8.91
CA ALA A 199 -0.13 -1.01 -10.08
C ALA A 199 1.34 -0.61 -9.94
N PHE A 200 2.25 -1.57 -10.16
CA PHE A 200 3.70 -1.37 -10.15
C PHE A 200 4.20 -1.58 -11.56
N VAL A 201 4.57 -0.49 -12.23
CA VAL A 201 4.85 -0.45 -13.66
C VAL A 201 6.34 -0.21 -13.87
N ARG A 202 6.98 -0.99 -14.74
CA ARG A 202 8.36 -0.75 -15.19
C ARG A 202 8.39 -0.36 -16.64
N LEU A 203 9.02 0.77 -16.92
CA LEU A 203 9.24 1.32 -18.24
C LEU A 203 10.74 1.28 -18.58
N ASP A 204 11.03 1.13 -19.87
CA ASP A 204 12.38 1.20 -20.42
C ASP A 204 12.61 2.55 -21.11
N PRO A 205 13.31 3.51 -20.48
CA PRO A 205 13.57 4.82 -21.11
C PRO A 205 14.48 4.76 -22.33
N ALA A 206 15.30 3.73 -22.48
CA ALA A 206 16.19 3.55 -23.62
C ALA A 206 15.43 3.02 -24.84
N ASP A 207 14.29 2.37 -24.63
CA ASP A 207 13.45 1.76 -25.67
C ASP A 207 12.06 2.43 -25.71
N ASP A 208 12.02 3.71 -26.09
CA ASP A 208 10.83 4.55 -26.27
C ASP A 208 9.85 4.57 -25.07
N ARG A 209 10.30 4.20 -23.87
CA ARG A 209 9.52 4.00 -22.63
C ARG A 209 8.53 2.84 -22.73
N ASP A 210 8.90 1.81 -23.48
CA ASP A 210 8.10 0.59 -23.57
C ASP A 210 7.82 -0.01 -22.19
N LEU A 211 6.65 -0.61 -22.08
CA LEU A 211 6.25 -1.31 -20.88
C LEU A 211 6.99 -2.65 -20.77
N ARG A 212 7.90 -2.79 -19.80
CA ARG A 212 8.58 -4.08 -19.53
C ARG A 212 7.71 -5.03 -18.71
N SER A 213 7.05 -4.53 -17.66
CA SER A 213 6.15 -5.32 -16.80
C SER A 213 5.20 -4.43 -16.01
N ALA A 214 4.09 -5.03 -15.60
CA ALA A 214 3.15 -4.42 -14.67
C ALA A 214 2.66 -5.47 -13.66
N ASP A 215 2.87 -5.21 -12.36
CA ASP A 215 2.31 -6.02 -11.30
C ASP A 215 1.12 -5.30 -10.67
N TYR A 216 0.14 -6.06 -10.23
CA TYR A 216 -1.04 -5.53 -9.56
C TYR A 216 -1.18 -6.13 -8.17
N ARG A 217 -1.50 -5.31 -7.21
CA ARG A 217 -1.80 -5.71 -5.84
C ARG A 217 -3.16 -5.15 -5.42
N PHE A 218 -3.95 -5.97 -4.77
CA PHE A 218 -5.14 -5.58 -4.04
C PHE A 218 -5.07 -6.18 -2.64
N GLY A 219 -5.52 -5.45 -1.62
CA GLY A 219 -5.47 -5.95 -0.26
C GLY A 219 -6.55 -5.38 0.66
N VAL A 220 -6.88 -6.16 1.68
CA VAL A 220 -7.80 -5.77 2.75
C VAL A 220 -7.13 -6.08 4.09
N PRO A 221 -6.40 -5.12 4.67
CA PRO A 221 -5.83 -5.23 6.01
C PRO A 221 -6.88 -5.01 7.11
N LEU A 222 -6.90 -5.91 8.08
CA LEU A 222 -7.51 -5.73 9.40
C LEU A 222 -6.39 -5.38 10.37
N VAL A 223 -6.46 -4.22 10.98
CA VAL A 223 -5.36 -3.72 11.80
C VAL A 223 -5.82 -3.39 13.22
N TYR A 224 -4.90 -3.49 14.13
CA TYR A 224 -5.05 -3.09 15.51
C TYR A 224 -3.81 -2.31 15.96
N GLY A 225 -4.02 -1.23 16.71
CA GLY A 225 -2.93 -0.45 17.29
C GLY A 225 -3.25 0.04 18.69
N ILE A 226 -2.28 -0.05 19.58
CA ILE A 226 -2.36 0.50 20.93
C ILE A 226 -0.98 0.96 21.39
N GLY A 227 -0.89 2.19 21.90
CA GLY A 227 0.39 2.77 22.23
C GLY A 227 1.37 2.65 21.06
N ARG A 228 2.57 2.21 21.33
CA ARG A 228 3.67 2.08 20.35
C ARG A 228 3.60 0.81 19.49
N TRP A 229 2.67 -0.10 19.75
CA TRP A 229 2.53 -1.36 19.03
C TRP A 229 1.35 -1.34 18.06
N GLN A 230 1.60 -1.87 16.87
CA GLN A 230 0.60 -2.03 15.81
C GLN A 230 0.75 -3.42 15.20
N THR A 231 -0.39 -4.03 14.83
CA THR A 231 -0.41 -5.31 14.12
C THR A 231 -1.41 -5.27 12.98
N LYS A 232 -1.16 -6.05 11.94
CA LYS A 232 -2.10 -6.26 10.82
C LYS A 232 -2.25 -7.74 10.52
N LEU A 233 -3.47 -8.14 10.16
CA LEU A 233 -3.76 -9.37 9.45
C LEU A 233 -4.41 -8.98 8.13
N ALA A 234 -3.77 -9.29 7.02
CA ALA A 234 -4.22 -8.83 5.71
C ALA A 234 -4.39 -9.99 4.73
N TYR A 235 -5.41 -9.89 3.88
CA TYR A 235 -5.46 -10.63 2.63
C TYR A 235 -4.84 -9.79 1.52
N TYR A 236 -3.99 -10.40 0.69
CA TYR A 236 -3.46 -9.78 -0.52
C TYR A 236 -3.60 -10.71 -1.72
N HIS A 237 -4.07 -10.13 -2.81
CA HIS A 237 -3.96 -10.68 -4.16
C HIS A 237 -2.84 -9.93 -4.89
N ASN A 238 -1.90 -10.69 -5.48
CA ASN A 238 -0.84 -10.15 -6.33
C ASN A 238 -0.84 -10.91 -7.67
N SER A 239 -0.71 -10.18 -8.77
CA SER A 239 -0.57 -10.75 -10.10
C SER A 239 0.46 -9.97 -10.91
N ALA A 240 1.18 -10.68 -11.79
CA ALA A 240 2.21 -10.09 -12.64
C ALA A 240 1.89 -10.26 -14.11
N HIS A 241 2.28 -9.27 -14.89
CA HIS A 241 2.10 -9.25 -16.33
C HIS A 241 3.37 -8.72 -17.02
N LEU A 242 3.84 -9.45 -18.01
CA LEU A 242 4.86 -8.95 -18.93
C LEU A 242 4.23 -7.88 -19.83
N GLY A 243 4.96 -6.80 -20.12
CA GLY A 243 4.49 -5.75 -21.03
C GLY A 243 4.29 -6.27 -22.46
N ASP A 244 3.30 -5.75 -23.16
CA ASP A 244 2.97 -6.19 -24.53
C ASP A 244 4.14 -5.91 -25.48
N GLU A 245 4.78 -4.74 -25.37
CA GLU A 245 5.93 -4.38 -26.18
C GLU A 245 7.13 -5.29 -25.88
N ALA A 246 7.42 -5.54 -24.60
CA ALA A 246 8.47 -6.45 -24.18
C ALA A 246 8.25 -7.87 -24.71
N MET A 247 7.00 -8.34 -24.68
CA MET A 247 6.63 -9.66 -25.18
C MET A 247 6.76 -9.76 -26.71
N LEU A 248 6.37 -8.72 -27.44
CA LEU A 248 6.48 -8.66 -28.90
C LEU A 248 7.94 -8.65 -29.37
N LYS A 249 8.81 -7.90 -28.67
CA LYS A 249 10.24 -7.82 -28.97
C LYS A 249 11.01 -9.07 -28.53
N ASN A 250 10.53 -9.77 -27.51
CA ASN A 250 11.19 -10.95 -26.92
C ASN A 250 10.26 -12.18 -26.89
N PRO A 251 9.83 -12.70 -28.04
CA PRO A 251 8.80 -13.75 -28.11
C PRO A 251 9.21 -15.11 -27.52
N THR A 252 10.49 -15.30 -27.28
CA THR A 252 11.05 -16.53 -26.69
C THR A 252 11.28 -16.40 -25.17
N PHE A 253 11.06 -15.23 -24.59
CA PHE A 253 11.23 -15.02 -23.16
C PHE A 253 10.15 -15.78 -22.36
N PRO A 254 10.55 -16.62 -21.38
CA PRO A 254 9.60 -17.43 -20.63
C PRO A 254 8.83 -16.55 -19.64
N ARG A 255 7.50 -16.41 -19.86
CA ARG A 255 6.63 -15.72 -18.90
C ARG A 255 6.53 -16.50 -17.60
N VAL A 256 6.73 -15.81 -16.50
CA VAL A 256 6.54 -16.36 -15.15
C VAL A 256 5.04 -16.43 -14.81
N ASN A 257 4.27 -15.41 -15.17
CA ASN A 257 2.85 -15.30 -14.87
C ASN A 257 2.58 -15.52 -13.37
N TYR A 258 3.31 -14.79 -12.54
CA TYR A 258 3.33 -14.94 -11.09
C TYR A 258 2.01 -14.47 -10.48
N VAL A 259 1.42 -15.31 -9.64
CA VAL A 259 0.17 -15.01 -8.91
C VAL A 259 0.25 -15.53 -7.48
N ARG A 260 -0.24 -14.74 -6.52
CA ARG A 260 -0.36 -15.14 -5.11
C ARG A 260 -1.65 -14.59 -4.50
N ASP A 261 -2.39 -15.48 -3.82
CA ASP A 261 -3.39 -15.11 -2.83
C ASP A 261 -2.85 -15.49 -1.46
N CYS A 262 -2.60 -14.51 -0.61
CA CYS A 262 -1.90 -14.76 0.65
C CYS A 262 -2.53 -14.04 1.83
N PHE A 263 -2.39 -14.65 3.00
CA PHE A 263 -2.56 -13.98 4.28
C PHE A 263 -1.20 -13.50 4.78
N VAL A 264 -1.18 -12.27 5.28
CA VAL A 264 0.03 -11.66 5.84
C VAL A 264 -0.27 -11.21 7.26
N TRP A 265 0.58 -11.63 8.20
CA TRP A 265 0.57 -11.14 9.56
C TRP A 265 1.79 -10.26 9.79
N GLY A 266 1.56 -8.98 10.06
CA GLY A 266 2.60 -7.98 10.27
C GLY A 266 2.52 -7.38 11.67
N ASN A 267 3.67 -7.03 12.22
CA ASN A 267 3.82 -6.30 13.47
C ASN A 267 4.77 -5.13 13.28
N SER A 268 4.50 -4.05 13.98
CA SER A 268 5.30 -2.84 13.96
C SER A 268 5.37 -2.26 15.37
N TYR A 269 6.54 -1.76 15.74
CA TYR A 269 6.79 -1.17 17.04
C TYR A 269 7.62 0.11 16.92
N TYR A 270 7.15 1.18 17.54
CA TYR A 270 7.87 2.45 17.62
C TYR A 270 8.75 2.47 18.87
N LEU A 271 10.04 2.18 18.71
CA LEU A 271 11.02 2.30 19.79
C LEU A 271 11.13 3.73 20.30
N LEU A 272 11.16 4.67 19.36
CA LEU A 272 11.14 6.11 19.58
C LEU A 272 10.08 6.70 18.65
N ASP A 273 9.65 7.93 18.87
CA ASP A 273 8.62 8.56 18.02
C ASP A 273 9.04 8.64 16.55
N TRP A 274 10.34 8.68 16.27
CA TRP A 274 10.94 8.76 14.95
C TRP A 274 11.58 7.46 14.47
N LEU A 275 11.55 6.37 15.27
CA LEU A 275 12.16 5.08 14.96
C LEU A 275 11.13 3.96 15.04
N ARG A 276 10.74 3.43 13.87
CA ARG A 276 9.86 2.28 13.71
C ARG A 276 10.64 1.04 13.31
N LEU A 277 10.37 -0.08 13.96
CA LEU A 277 10.77 -1.42 13.54
C LEU A 277 9.54 -2.20 13.10
N TYR A 278 9.68 -3.05 12.10
CA TYR A 278 8.59 -3.91 11.64
C TYR A 278 9.08 -5.26 11.14
N GLY A 279 8.16 -6.22 11.15
CA GLY A 279 8.35 -7.52 10.55
C GLY A 279 7.02 -8.15 10.21
N GLU A 280 6.99 -8.94 9.12
CA GLU A 280 5.80 -9.67 8.70
C GLU A 280 6.14 -11.02 8.11
N VAL A 281 5.17 -11.93 8.19
CA VAL A 281 5.17 -13.23 7.55
C VAL A 281 3.94 -13.34 6.66
N GLY A 282 4.13 -13.77 5.43
CA GLY A 282 3.09 -14.08 4.47
C GLY A 282 3.01 -15.56 4.18
N TYR A 283 1.79 -16.08 4.04
CA TYR A 283 1.52 -17.42 3.60
C TYR A 283 0.52 -17.41 2.45
N ALA A 284 0.97 -17.84 1.26
CA ALA A 284 0.10 -17.98 0.11
C ALA A 284 -0.65 -19.32 0.17
N PHE A 285 -1.97 -19.25 0.27
CA PHE A 285 -2.85 -20.41 0.17
C PHE A 285 -3.18 -20.75 -1.30
N PHE A 286 -2.94 -19.82 -2.22
CA PHE A 286 -2.93 -20.02 -3.65
C PHE A 286 -1.71 -19.34 -4.26
N ASN A 287 -0.98 -20.07 -5.13
CA ASN A 287 0.20 -19.57 -5.80
C ASN A 287 0.36 -20.20 -7.19
N ALA A 288 0.94 -19.47 -8.14
CA ALA A 288 1.26 -19.91 -9.49
C ALA A 288 2.50 -19.17 -10.02
N GLY A 289 3.02 -19.58 -11.18
CA GLY A 289 4.16 -18.93 -11.82
C GLY A 289 5.46 -19.12 -11.04
N GLY A 290 5.64 -20.27 -10.38
CA GLY A 290 6.86 -20.57 -9.60
C GLY A 290 6.89 -19.92 -8.22
N SER A 291 5.86 -19.17 -7.80
CA SER A 291 5.78 -18.68 -6.44
C SER A 291 5.57 -19.83 -5.44
N GLU A 292 6.08 -19.68 -4.23
CA GLU A 292 5.94 -20.63 -3.13
C GLU A 292 5.22 -19.99 -1.93
N PRO A 293 4.72 -20.80 -0.96
CA PRO A 293 3.82 -20.29 0.07
C PRO A 293 4.40 -19.19 0.96
N TRP A 294 5.66 -19.29 1.39
CA TRP A 294 6.17 -18.44 2.46
C TRP A 294 6.97 -17.24 1.96
N GLU A 295 6.71 -16.10 2.59
CA GLU A 295 7.52 -14.89 2.46
C GLU A 295 7.69 -14.20 3.81
N PHE A 296 8.84 -13.52 3.98
CA PHE A 296 9.15 -12.71 5.15
C PHE A 296 9.60 -11.33 4.70
N GLN A 297 9.17 -10.32 5.46
CA GLN A 297 9.61 -8.94 5.27
C GLN A 297 9.93 -8.34 6.64
N ALA A 298 11.03 -7.59 6.72
CA ALA A 298 11.39 -6.86 7.94
C ALA A 298 12.15 -5.58 7.60
N GLY A 299 12.09 -4.61 8.51
CA GLY A 299 12.81 -3.36 8.27
C GLY A 299 12.75 -2.38 9.42
N THR A 300 13.34 -1.21 9.13
CA THR A 300 13.40 -0.08 10.06
C THR A 300 13.21 1.23 9.32
N GLU A 301 12.61 2.20 10.00
CA GLU A 301 12.34 3.54 9.49
C GLU A 301 12.72 4.58 10.52
N LEU A 302 13.53 5.54 10.08
CA LEU A 302 13.92 6.72 10.85
C LEU A 302 13.32 7.94 10.15
N ILE A 303 12.26 8.51 10.72
CA ILE A 303 11.53 9.61 10.12
C ILE A 303 10.81 10.44 11.19
N GLN A 304 10.75 11.75 10.99
CA GLN A 304 9.98 12.66 11.85
C GLN A 304 8.50 12.22 11.91
N ALA A 305 8.01 11.96 13.12
CA ALA A 305 6.63 11.58 13.36
C ALA A 305 5.66 12.76 13.22
N ARG A 306 6.04 13.95 13.69
CA ARG A 306 5.20 15.15 13.70
C ARG A 306 5.24 15.88 12.36
N PRO A 307 4.24 16.72 12.03
CA PRO A 307 4.26 17.59 10.87
C PRO A 307 5.56 18.41 10.77
N THR A 308 6.12 18.48 9.56
CA THR A 308 7.45 19.06 9.35
C THR A 308 7.41 20.50 8.82
N GLY A 309 6.22 20.99 8.46
CA GLY A 309 6.05 22.25 7.74
C GLY A 309 6.78 22.24 6.39
N SER A 310 7.08 23.42 5.85
CA SER A 310 7.76 23.56 4.55
C SER A 310 9.25 23.20 4.60
N ARG A 311 9.85 23.13 5.78
CA ARG A 311 11.27 22.76 5.93
C ARG A 311 11.53 21.29 5.66
N GLY A 312 10.55 20.42 5.96
CA GLY A 312 10.74 18.98 5.90
C GLY A 312 11.74 18.47 6.95
N ALA A 313 12.05 17.18 6.88
CA ALA A 313 13.03 16.51 7.73
C ALA A 313 13.74 15.39 6.96
N PRO A 314 14.95 15.01 7.33
CA PRO A 314 15.62 13.87 6.75
C PRO A 314 14.91 12.56 7.12
N PHE A 315 15.02 11.55 6.24
CA PHE A 315 14.58 10.20 6.52
C PHE A 315 15.59 9.15 6.06
N LEU A 316 15.56 8.00 6.70
CA LEU A 316 16.25 6.77 6.29
C LEU A 316 15.28 5.60 6.52
N ALA A 317 15.16 4.74 5.53
CA ALA A 317 14.38 3.51 5.63
C ALA A 317 15.14 2.35 5.01
N ILE A 318 15.06 1.18 5.65
CA ILE A 318 15.67 -0.06 5.20
C ILE A 318 14.61 -1.14 5.24
N ASN A 319 14.48 -1.88 4.15
CA ASN A 319 13.55 -3.02 4.03
C ASN A 319 14.30 -4.22 3.47
N GLY A 320 14.08 -5.37 4.07
CA GLY A 320 14.55 -6.67 3.56
C GLY A 320 13.35 -7.59 3.32
N MET A 321 13.41 -8.34 2.22
CA MET A 321 12.42 -9.35 1.87
C MET A 321 13.12 -10.67 1.57
N SER A 322 12.54 -11.78 2.05
CA SER A 322 13.00 -13.15 1.80
C SER A 322 11.82 -14.00 1.35
N ARG A 323 12.03 -14.85 0.33
CA ARG A 323 10.99 -15.68 -0.26
C ARG A 323 11.43 -17.13 -0.40
N GLN A 324 10.49 -18.03 -0.20
CA GLN A 324 10.76 -19.46 -0.29
C GLN A 324 11.16 -19.89 -1.70
N GLU A 325 10.53 -19.36 -2.75
CA GLU A 325 10.84 -19.64 -4.15
C GLU A 325 12.25 -19.20 -4.58
N LEU A 326 12.94 -18.45 -3.77
CA LEU A 326 14.30 -17.97 -3.98
C LEU A 326 15.33 -18.69 -3.08
N ASP A 327 15.01 -19.90 -2.61
CA ASP A 327 15.83 -20.61 -1.62
C ASP A 327 16.11 -19.74 -0.37
N TRP A 328 15.09 -18.97 0.08
CA TRP A 328 15.16 -17.99 1.17
C TRP A 328 16.08 -16.78 0.88
N GLY A 329 16.46 -16.60 -0.38
CA GLY A 329 16.99 -15.34 -0.88
C GLY A 329 15.91 -14.28 -0.99
N GLY A 330 16.28 -13.10 -1.47
CA GLY A 330 15.36 -11.97 -1.64
C GLY A 330 16.10 -10.70 -1.97
N ASN A 331 15.62 -9.56 -1.46
CA ASN A 331 16.26 -8.27 -1.71
C ASN A 331 16.33 -7.39 -0.46
N VAL A 332 17.22 -6.41 -0.53
CA VAL A 332 17.31 -5.32 0.43
C VAL A 332 17.14 -4.00 -0.32
N CYS A 333 16.24 -3.15 0.17
CA CYS A 333 16.01 -1.81 -0.35
C CYS A 333 16.33 -0.77 0.74
N VAL A 334 17.10 0.24 0.37
CA VAL A 334 17.45 1.38 1.25
C VAL A 334 16.98 2.66 0.57
N GLN A 335 16.23 3.48 1.30
CA GLN A 335 15.81 4.81 0.86
C GLN A 335 16.24 5.86 1.86
N THR A 336 16.81 6.96 1.38
CA THR A 336 17.20 8.10 2.22
C THR A 336 17.00 9.40 1.47
N GLY A 337 16.74 10.48 2.18
CA GLY A 337 16.50 11.77 1.56
C GLY A 337 15.76 12.72 2.47
N TRP A 338 14.81 13.44 1.90
CA TRP A 338 14.04 14.48 2.59
C TRP A 338 12.54 14.20 2.49
N ALA A 339 11.84 14.45 3.59
CA ALA A 339 10.42 14.15 3.75
C ALA A 339 9.64 15.35 4.29
N TRP A 340 8.42 15.53 3.79
CA TRP A 340 7.47 16.54 4.26
C TRP A 340 6.18 15.85 4.71
N ARG A 341 5.84 16.02 5.98
CA ARG A 341 4.57 15.56 6.55
C ARG A 341 3.59 16.71 6.64
N GLY A 342 2.41 16.53 6.03
CA GLY A 342 1.35 17.53 6.00
C GLY A 342 0.76 17.81 7.39
N GLN A 343 0.45 19.07 7.67
CA GLN A 343 -0.07 19.50 8.99
C GLN A 343 -1.48 18.97 9.28
N ARG A 344 -2.33 18.86 8.26
CA ARG A 344 -3.73 18.44 8.40
C ARG A 344 -3.96 17.02 7.90
N SER A 345 -3.37 16.69 6.78
CA SER A 345 -3.54 15.37 6.15
C SER A 345 -2.63 14.31 6.75
N GLU A 346 -1.51 14.74 7.36
CA GLU A 346 -0.42 13.88 7.87
C GLU A 346 0.20 12.95 6.82
N LYS A 347 -0.25 13.08 5.54
CA LYS A 347 0.32 12.37 4.41
C LYS A 347 1.78 12.75 4.25
N LEU A 348 2.56 11.82 3.72
CA LEU A 348 4.00 11.96 3.64
C LEU A 348 4.45 12.06 2.19
N PHE A 349 5.12 13.16 1.83
CA PHE A 349 5.81 13.31 0.57
C PHE A 349 7.32 13.19 0.80
N ARG A 350 8.01 12.40 -0.03
CA ARG A 350 9.44 12.15 0.10
C ARG A 350 10.13 12.25 -1.26
N ILE A 351 11.34 12.79 -1.24
CA ILE A 351 12.27 12.77 -2.39
C ILE A 351 13.62 12.28 -1.85
N GLY A 352 14.28 11.41 -2.59
CA GLY A 352 15.56 10.90 -2.14
C GLY A 352 16.22 9.90 -3.07
N PHE A 353 17.23 9.28 -2.53
CA PHE A 353 18.00 8.20 -3.14
C PHE A 353 17.40 6.85 -2.77
N GLU A 354 17.40 5.93 -3.73
CA GLU A 354 17.04 4.52 -3.56
C GLU A 354 18.18 3.62 -4.01
N TYR A 355 18.51 2.64 -3.20
CA TYR A 355 19.40 1.53 -3.56
C TYR A 355 18.69 0.21 -3.30
N LEU A 356 18.71 -0.70 -4.28
CA LEU A 356 18.18 -2.05 -4.12
C LEU A 356 19.17 -3.07 -4.65
N TYR A 357 19.36 -4.12 -3.85
CA TYR A 357 20.21 -5.26 -4.20
C TYR A 357 19.49 -6.58 -3.91
N GLY A 358 19.57 -7.53 -4.84
CA GLY A 358 18.99 -8.87 -4.71
C GLY A 358 17.93 -9.17 -5.76
N SER A 359 16.93 -9.98 -5.46
CA SER A 359 15.89 -10.38 -6.41
C SER A 359 15.08 -9.18 -6.91
N ASP A 360 14.71 -9.22 -8.18
CA ASP A 360 13.89 -8.17 -8.78
C ASP A 360 12.53 -8.11 -8.08
N PRO A 361 12.08 -6.92 -7.64
CA PRO A 361 10.75 -6.75 -7.06
C PRO A 361 9.61 -6.90 -8.08
N GLN A 362 9.85 -6.75 -9.39
CA GLN A 362 8.85 -7.06 -10.41
C GLN A 362 8.71 -8.57 -10.56
N TYR A 363 7.51 -9.10 -10.35
CA TYR A 363 7.30 -10.54 -10.21
C TYR A 363 7.52 -11.35 -11.48
N GLU A 364 7.39 -10.75 -12.68
CA GLU A 364 7.79 -11.42 -13.94
C GLU A 364 9.31 -11.67 -13.99
N PHE A 365 10.08 -10.88 -13.25
CA PHE A 365 11.55 -10.97 -13.19
C PHE A 365 12.06 -11.44 -11.81
N VAL A 366 11.21 -12.01 -10.97
CA VAL A 366 11.53 -12.35 -9.56
C VAL A 366 12.74 -13.28 -9.41
N PHE A 367 13.02 -14.12 -10.41
CA PHE A 367 14.17 -15.04 -10.45
C PHE A 367 15.45 -14.40 -10.97
N TYR A 368 15.40 -13.11 -11.34
CA TYR A 368 16.56 -12.33 -11.74
C TYR A 368 16.98 -11.41 -10.59
N ASN A 369 18.25 -11.03 -10.56
CA ASN A 369 18.75 -10.10 -9.56
C ASN A 369 18.86 -8.69 -10.14
N GLN A 370 18.73 -7.71 -9.27
CA GLN A 370 19.03 -6.31 -9.52
C GLN A 370 20.16 -5.81 -8.63
N ASN A 371 20.90 -4.85 -9.13
CA ASN A 371 21.84 -4.02 -8.39
C ASN A 371 21.64 -2.58 -8.88
N ARG A 372 20.64 -1.91 -8.31
CA ARG A 372 20.15 -0.63 -8.82
C ARG A 372 20.36 0.49 -7.82
N ALA A 373 20.69 1.66 -8.36
CA ALA A 373 20.84 2.91 -7.62
C ALA A 373 20.18 4.06 -8.39
N GLY A 374 19.45 4.90 -7.72
CA GLY A 374 18.73 6.00 -8.37
C GLY A 374 18.09 6.98 -7.44
N ILE A 375 17.24 7.83 -8.02
CA ILE A 375 16.45 8.83 -7.29
C ILE A 375 14.97 8.50 -7.42
N GLY A 376 14.22 8.83 -6.37
CA GLY A 376 12.78 8.61 -6.37
C GLY A 376 12.03 9.70 -5.63
N MET A 377 10.73 9.75 -5.92
CA MET A 377 9.76 10.53 -5.19
C MET A 377 8.59 9.62 -4.80
N TRP A 378 8.09 9.80 -3.59
CA TRP A 378 7.03 8.95 -3.04
C TRP A 378 6.02 9.78 -2.25
N TYR A 379 4.76 9.46 -2.43
CA TYR A 379 3.65 9.99 -1.65
C TYR A 379 2.96 8.84 -0.94
N ASP A 380 3.07 8.82 0.39
CA ASP A 380 2.51 7.79 1.27
C ASP A 380 1.25 8.33 1.96
N PHE A 381 0.21 7.49 2.05
CA PHE A 381 -1.12 7.82 2.57
C PHE A 381 -1.23 7.66 4.06
#